data_c8825416089a263277013c1b61b46cf0
#
_entry.id   c8825416089a263277013c1b61b46cf0
#
_cell.length_a   1.000
_cell.length_b   1.000
_cell.length_c   1.000
_cell.angle_alpha   90.00
_cell.angle_beta   90.00
_cell.angle_gamma   90.00
#
_symmetry.space_group_name_H-M   'P 1'
#
loop_
_entity.id
_entity.type
_entity.pdbx_description
1 polymer ?
#
loop_
_entity_poly.entity_id
_entity_poly.type
_entity_poly.pdbx_seq_one_letter_code
_entity_poly.pdbx_strand_id
1 'polypeptide(L)'
;SYYPANHTKFENYSKEDFFRKGSYQLNNGKSSDLSGDFNINYSKSIDKQYLFLNGGLSLSEKTFDEVIHYAEGFPSDKMDHIMFARQYAKDSRPTGLENTTRDMGILGVFSYSYDNRYLTDITLRSNGSSQFGKNNRWALFWSAGLGWNIHNEKFLRESKIIKQLKLRGSVGYTGNQNFSGYQAISTYKYYLDKSYQDFIGSYLLGLANDDLKWEQKLDYNVGLDALIQRLTLRFNYYVAYTDNLLTDISLPTSTGFSTMKENLGKVKNDGFELDASYTAFQNRNGYVNFTFSIATNKNKIMKISDALKKYNDEQDKI
;
A
#
# COMPACT_ATOMS: atom_id res chain seq x y z
N SER A 1 -18.42 -5.66 -21.35
CA SER A 1 -17.96 -5.64 -22.76
C SER A 1 -18.93 -6.41 -23.66
N TYR A 2 -19.13 -5.94 -24.89
CA TYR A 2 -19.98 -6.57 -25.89
C TYR A 2 -19.19 -6.78 -27.19
N TYR A 3 -19.36 -7.96 -27.80
CA TYR A 3 -18.87 -8.26 -29.13
C TYR A 3 -20.05 -8.69 -30.00
N PRO A 4 -20.36 -7.99 -31.09
CA PRO A 4 -21.48 -8.33 -31.98
C PRO A 4 -21.25 -9.66 -32.70
N ALA A 5 -22.32 -10.27 -33.20
CA ALA A 5 -22.25 -11.58 -33.85
C ALA A 5 -21.41 -11.60 -35.13
N ASN A 6 -21.24 -10.46 -35.80
CA ASN A 6 -20.38 -10.29 -36.98
C ASN A 6 -18.94 -9.95 -36.65
N HIS A 7 -18.54 -9.90 -35.38
CA HIS A 7 -17.17 -9.63 -34.97
C HIS A 7 -16.24 -10.75 -35.44
N THR A 8 -15.00 -10.40 -35.84
CA THR A 8 -13.99 -11.33 -36.35
C THR A 8 -13.68 -12.50 -35.43
N LYS A 9 -13.86 -12.31 -34.12
CA LYS A 9 -13.74 -13.37 -33.10
C LYS A 9 -14.60 -14.61 -33.42
N PHE A 10 -15.71 -14.45 -34.16
CA PHE A 10 -16.69 -15.51 -34.47
C PHE A 10 -16.62 -16.00 -35.92
N GLU A 11 -15.64 -15.59 -36.71
CA GLU A 11 -15.51 -15.99 -38.12
C GLU A 11 -15.38 -17.50 -38.30
N ASN A 12 -14.67 -18.16 -37.39
CA ASN A 12 -14.39 -19.60 -37.45
C ASN A 12 -15.39 -20.47 -36.67
N TYR A 13 -16.54 -19.90 -36.26
CA TYR A 13 -17.59 -20.68 -35.59
C TYR A 13 -18.25 -21.65 -36.59
N SER A 14 -18.41 -22.92 -36.15
CA SER A 14 -19.11 -23.96 -36.91
C SER A 14 -20.56 -23.62 -37.15
N LYS A 15 -21.22 -24.37 -38.04
CA LYS A 15 -22.70 -24.22 -38.26
C LYS A 15 -23.46 -24.54 -36.96
N GLU A 16 -22.98 -25.47 -36.16
CA GLU A 16 -23.58 -25.85 -34.88
C GLU A 16 -23.46 -24.74 -33.84
N ASP A 17 -22.36 -23.95 -33.90
CA ASP A 17 -22.11 -22.83 -32.99
C ASP A 17 -22.71 -21.50 -33.52
N PHE A 18 -23.39 -21.49 -34.64
CA PHE A 18 -23.95 -20.28 -35.23
C PHE A 18 -24.81 -19.48 -34.25
N PHE A 19 -25.62 -20.15 -33.43
CA PHE A 19 -26.50 -19.53 -32.43
C PHE A 19 -25.78 -18.98 -31.23
N ARG A 20 -24.45 -19.20 -31.12
CA ARG A 20 -23.61 -18.74 -30.05
C ARG A 20 -22.83 -17.49 -30.40
N LYS A 21 -22.97 -16.98 -31.64
CA LYS A 21 -22.28 -15.77 -32.08
C LYS A 21 -22.76 -14.54 -31.30
N GLY A 22 -21.80 -13.65 -31.05
CA GLY A 22 -21.98 -12.52 -30.17
C GLY A 22 -21.74 -12.88 -28.69
N SER A 23 -21.02 -12.07 -27.97
CA SER A 23 -20.76 -12.28 -26.54
C SER A 23 -20.91 -11.00 -25.75
N TYR A 24 -21.40 -11.13 -24.54
CA TYR A 24 -21.57 -10.04 -23.59
C TYR A 24 -21.01 -10.45 -22.23
N GLN A 25 -20.17 -9.60 -21.67
CA GLN A 25 -19.71 -9.73 -20.30
C GLN A 25 -20.24 -8.57 -19.47
N LEU A 26 -21.02 -8.89 -18.47
CA LEU A 26 -21.54 -7.94 -17.47
C LEU A 26 -20.89 -8.22 -16.13
N ASN A 27 -20.20 -7.20 -15.61
CA ASN A 27 -19.62 -7.21 -14.28
C ASN A 27 -20.43 -6.26 -13.41
N ASN A 28 -21.03 -6.78 -12.36
CA ASN A 28 -21.68 -5.98 -11.33
C ASN A 28 -20.90 -6.12 -10.03
N GLY A 29 -20.27 -5.02 -9.62
CA GLY A 29 -19.53 -4.96 -8.35
C GLY A 29 -20.19 -3.97 -7.39
N LYS A 30 -20.19 -4.33 -6.11
CA LYS A 30 -20.59 -3.46 -5.00
C LYS A 30 -19.44 -3.39 -4.02
N SER A 31 -19.00 -2.17 -3.71
CA SER A 31 -18.03 -1.91 -2.65
C SER A 31 -18.71 -1.15 -1.51
N SER A 32 -18.43 -1.53 -0.29
CA SER A 32 -18.84 -0.82 0.92
C SER A 32 -17.63 -0.63 1.83
N ASP A 33 -17.43 0.58 2.31
CA ASP A 33 -16.39 0.93 3.27
C ASP A 33 -17.06 1.60 4.47
N LEU A 34 -16.98 0.92 5.60
CA LEU A 34 -17.46 1.43 6.89
C LEU A 34 -16.27 1.69 7.79
N SER A 35 -16.11 2.93 8.23
CA SER A 35 -15.02 3.29 9.15
C SER A 35 -15.52 4.16 10.29
N GLY A 36 -14.86 4.04 11.41
CA GLY A 36 -15.10 4.84 12.60
C GLY A 36 -13.81 5.14 13.32
N ASP A 37 -13.62 6.42 13.68
CA ASP A 37 -12.46 6.90 14.42
C ASP A 37 -12.90 7.60 15.68
N PHE A 38 -12.26 7.24 16.79
CA PHE A 38 -12.43 7.88 18.08
C PHE A 38 -11.10 8.44 18.55
N ASN A 39 -11.06 9.73 18.91
CA ASN A 39 -9.84 10.42 19.33
C ASN A 39 -10.08 11.24 20.60
N ILE A 40 -9.13 11.14 21.53
CA ILE A 40 -9.06 11.97 22.72
C ILE A 40 -7.77 12.80 22.65
N ASN A 41 -7.92 14.10 22.76
CA ASN A 41 -6.81 15.03 22.73
C ASN A 41 -6.71 15.77 24.07
N TYR A 42 -5.51 15.87 24.59
CA TYR A 42 -5.19 16.70 25.75
C TYR A 42 -4.01 17.60 25.42
N SER A 43 -4.13 18.89 25.68
CA SER A 43 -3.03 19.82 25.51
C SER A 43 -2.93 20.74 26.72
N LYS A 44 -1.70 21.06 27.10
CA LYS A 44 -1.40 21.93 28.22
C LYS A 44 -0.17 22.78 27.94
N SER A 45 -0.30 24.08 28.18
CA SER A 45 0.81 25.02 28.18
C SER A 45 1.10 25.46 29.63
N ILE A 46 2.35 25.36 30.07
CA ILE A 46 2.83 25.80 31.38
C ILE A 46 4.13 26.58 31.12
N ASP A 47 4.10 27.89 31.30
CA ASP A 47 5.21 28.77 31.03
C ASP A 47 5.84 28.52 29.64
N LYS A 48 7.01 27.91 29.61
CA LYS A 48 7.78 27.60 28.40
C LYS A 48 7.55 26.19 27.87
N GLN A 49 6.70 25.44 28.55
CA GLN A 49 6.45 24.03 28.21
C GLN A 49 5.11 23.90 27.51
N TYR A 50 5.09 23.13 26.45
CA TYR A 50 3.87 22.71 25.78
C TYR A 50 3.85 21.19 25.70
N LEU A 51 2.75 20.61 26.17
CA LEU A 51 2.49 19.17 26.14
C LEU A 51 1.25 18.93 25.30
N PHE A 52 1.31 17.95 24.42
CA PHE A 52 0.19 17.42 23.67
C PHE A 52 0.17 15.90 23.75
N LEU A 53 -1.00 15.35 24.07
CA LEU A 53 -1.27 13.91 24.07
C LEU A 53 -2.48 13.64 23.18
N ASN A 54 -2.39 12.61 22.38
CA ASN A 54 -3.53 12.08 21.64
C ASN A 54 -3.63 10.57 21.85
N GLY A 55 -4.82 10.08 22.13
CA GLY A 55 -5.18 8.67 22.12
C GLY A 55 -6.26 8.42 21.09
N GLY A 56 -6.06 7.45 20.20
CA GLY A 56 -6.96 7.16 19.10
C GLY A 56 -7.31 5.68 18.98
N LEU A 57 -8.55 5.40 18.56
CA LEU A 57 -9.03 4.09 18.16
C LEU A 57 -9.65 4.22 16.77
N SER A 58 -9.23 3.37 15.85
CA SER A 58 -9.79 3.29 14.48
C SER A 58 -10.31 1.88 14.21
N LEU A 59 -11.46 1.79 13.56
CA LEU A 59 -12.07 0.54 13.11
C LEU A 59 -12.48 0.71 11.66
N SER A 60 -12.21 -0.28 10.81
CA SER A 60 -12.73 -0.27 9.45
C SER A 60 -13.11 -1.66 8.98
N GLU A 61 -14.16 -1.72 8.16
CA GLU A 61 -14.58 -2.90 7.43
C GLU A 61 -14.78 -2.50 5.97
N LYS A 62 -14.12 -3.20 5.08
CA LYS A 62 -14.24 -3.05 3.63
C LYS A 62 -14.78 -4.34 3.05
N THR A 63 -15.90 -4.24 2.35
CA THR A 63 -16.50 -5.37 1.64
C THR A 63 -16.52 -5.07 0.14
N PHE A 64 -16.22 -6.08 -0.64
CA PHE A 64 -16.31 -6.06 -2.07
C PHE A 64 -17.01 -7.34 -2.53
N ASP A 65 -18.06 -7.18 -3.29
CA ASP A 65 -18.83 -8.26 -3.89
C ASP A 65 -18.97 -7.99 -5.38
N GLU A 66 -18.60 -8.94 -6.23
CA GLU A 66 -18.70 -8.84 -7.68
C GLU A 66 -19.32 -10.11 -8.24
N VAL A 67 -20.26 -9.93 -9.16
CA VAL A 67 -20.83 -11.01 -9.96
C VAL A 67 -20.55 -10.73 -11.44
N ILE A 68 -20.00 -11.74 -12.12
CA ILE A 68 -19.64 -11.67 -13.52
C ILE A 68 -20.52 -12.65 -14.31
N HIS A 69 -21.23 -12.13 -15.28
CA HIS A 69 -22.04 -12.90 -16.21
C HIS A 69 -21.38 -12.90 -17.59
N TYR A 70 -21.19 -14.10 -18.13
CA TYR A 70 -20.74 -14.31 -19.51
C TYR A 70 -21.90 -14.87 -20.31
N ALA A 71 -22.38 -14.12 -21.28
CA ALA A 71 -23.53 -14.48 -22.10
C ALA A 71 -23.14 -14.50 -23.59
N GLU A 72 -23.82 -15.33 -24.37
CA GLU A 72 -23.58 -15.48 -25.80
C GLU A 72 -24.88 -15.69 -26.60
N GLY A 73 -24.80 -15.60 -27.92
CA GLY A 73 -25.90 -15.84 -28.80
C GLY A 73 -26.83 -14.63 -28.94
N PHE A 74 -26.38 -13.59 -29.62
CA PHE A 74 -27.17 -12.39 -29.86
C PHE A 74 -27.86 -12.45 -31.25
N PRO A 75 -29.17 -12.19 -31.33
CA PRO A 75 -29.91 -12.30 -32.58
C PRO A 75 -29.51 -11.30 -33.66
N SER A 76 -28.99 -10.15 -33.26
CA SER A 76 -28.59 -9.06 -34.15
C SER A 76 -27.47 -8.23 -33.52
N ASP A 77 -26.63 -7.64 -34.37
CA ASP A 77 -25.57 -6.73 -34.00
C ASP A 77 -26.03 -5.44 -33.30
N LYS A 78 -27.33 -5.12 -33.47
CA LYS A 78 -27.98 -3.95 -32.84
C LYS A 78 -28.60 -4.25 -31.48
N MET A 79 -28.60 -5.51 -31.06
CA MET A 79 -29.17 -5.97 -29.77
C MET A 79 -28.03 -6.22 -28.80
N ASP A 80 -27.49 -5.14 -28.27
CA ASP A 80 -26.26 -5.11 -27.47
C ASP A 80 -26.49 -5.14 -25.94
N HIS A 81 -27.68 -5.50 -25.48
CA HIS A 81 -28.00 -5.64 -24.07
C HIS A 81 -28.06 -7.12 -23.66
N ILE A 82 -27.59 -7.44 -22.42
CA ILE A 82 -27.52 -8.82 -21.93
C ILE A 82 -28.87 -9.58 -22.00
N MET A 83 -29.97 -8.87 -21.91
CA MET A 83 -31.34 -9.46 -22.01
C MET A 83 -31.61 -10.17 -23.33
N PHE A 84 -30.85 -9.85 -24.38
CA PHE A 84 -31.00 -10.46 -25.70
C PHE A 84 -30.15 -11.70 -25.90
N ALA A 85 -29.27 -12.01 -24.94
CA ALA A 85 -28.45 -13.22 -24.97
C ALA A 85 -29.36 -14.46 -24.87
N ARG A 86 -29.02 -15.51 -25.61
CA ARG A 86 -29.79 -16.77 -25.62
C ARG A 86 -29.38 -17.69 -24.48
N GLN A 87 -28.12 -17.63 -24.08
CA GLN A 87 -27.55 -18.56 -23.11
C GLN A 87 -26.27 -17.99 -22.47
N TYR A 88 -25.79 -18.65 -21.40
CA TYR A 88 -24.42 -18.44 -20.91
C TYR A 88 -23.39 -18.95 -21.92
N ALA A 89 -22.20 -18.37 -21.90
CA ALA A 89 -21.09 -18.85 -22.71
C ALA A 89 -20.80 -20.33 -22.43
N LYS A 90 -20.34 -21.08 -23.44
CA LYS A 90 -20.06 -22.51 -23.35
C LYS A 90 -19.12 -22.81 -22.18
N ASP A 91 -19.48 -23.84 -21.41
CA ASP A 91 -18.70 -24.28 -20.25
C ASP A 91 -18.50 -23.16 -19.20
N SER A 92 -19.44 -22.20 -19.17
CA SER A 92 -19.39 -21.03 -18.30
C SER A 92 -20.67 -20.92 -17.46
N ARG A 93 -20.52 -20.39 -16.25
CA ARG A 93 -21.60 -20.01 -15.35
C ARG A 93 -21.30 -18.62 -14.81
N PRO A 94 -22.27 -17.90 -14.24
CA PRO A 94 -21.95 -16.71 -13.45
C PRO A 94 -20.89 -17.03 -12.41
N THR A 95 -19.87 -16.17 -12.33
CA THR A 95 -18.82 -16.27 -11.33
C THR A 95 -18.91 -15.07 -10.39
N GLY A 96 -18.38 -15.19 -9.20
CA GLY A 96 -18.36 -14.11 -8.23
C GLY A 96 -17.06 -14.07 -7.45
N LEU A 97 -16.81 -12.91 -6.88
CA LEU A 97 -15.73 -12.67 -5.94
C LEU A 97 -16.29 -11.88 -4.77
N GLU A 98 -16.12 -12.42 -3.57
CA GLU A 98 -16.44 -11.73 -2.34
C GLU A 98 -15.16 -11.53 -1.53
N ASN A 99 -14.94 -10.33 -1.04
CA ASN A 99 -13.79 -9.99 -0.20
C ASN A 99 -14.23 -9.10 0.95
N THR A 100 -13.88 -9.51 2.16
CA THR A 100 -14.10 -8.70 3.37
C THR A 100 -12.78 -8.56 4.11
N THR A 101 -12.39 -7.30 4.35
CA THR A 101 -11.23 -6.97 5.19
C THR A 101 -11.66 -6.14 6.39
N ARG A 102 -11.09 -6.45 7.55
CA ARG A 102 -11.35 -5.74 8.81
C ARG A 102 -10.03 -5.31 9.41
N ASP A 103 -9.96 -4.05 9.75
CA ASP A 103 -8.77 -3.46 10.35
C ASP A 103 -9.16 -2.74 11.65
N MET A 104 -8.25 -2.81 12.63
CA MET A 104 -8.35 -2.10 13.90
C MET A 104 -7.01 -1.44 14.21
N GLY A 105 -7.03 -0.19 14.66
CA GLY A 105 -5.84 0.55 15.04
C GLY A 105 -6.00 1.23 16.40
N ILE A 106 -4.96 1.15 17.22
CA ILE A 106 -4.83 1.89 18.46
C ILE A 106 -3.65 2.83 18.32
N LEU A 107 -3.84 4.12 18.59
CA LEU A 107 -2.86 5.17 18.41
C LEU A 107 -2.59 5.88 19.74
N GLY A 108 -1.32 6.12 20.04
CA GLY A 108 -0.87 7.04 21.08
C GLY A 108 0.15 8.01 20.50
N VAL A 109 -0.06 9.31 20.70
CA VAL A 109 0.88 10.37 20.31
C VAL A 109 1.23 11.20 21.51
N PHE A 110 2.52 11.46 21.70
CA PHE A 110 3.08 12.34 22.68
C PHE A 110 3.93 13.38 21.96
N SER A 111 3.63 14.68 22.14
CA SER A 111 4.43 15.78 21.64
C SER A 111 4.76 16.72 22.79
N TYR A 112 6.04 17.08 22.88
CA TYR A 112 6.54 18.00 23.91
C TYR A 112 7.41 19.07 23.28
N SER A 113 7.23 20.31 23.72
CA SER A 113 8.07 21.43 23.33
C SER A 113 8.49 22.24 24.56
N TYR A 114 9.77 22.55 24.63
CA TYR A 114 10.33 23.42 25.66
C TYR A 114 10.87 24.74 25.04
N ASP A 115 10.28 25.86 25.46
CA ASP A 115 10.63 27.22 25.04
C ASP A 115 10.63 27.39 23.49
N ASN A 116 9.82 26.57 22.80
CA ASN A 116 9.84 26.47 21.35
C ASN A 116 11.24 26.22 20.75
N ARG A 117 12.17 25.71 21.55
CA ARG A 117 13.56 25.38 21.18
C ARG A 117 13.75 23.91 20.94
N TYR A 118 13.34 23.10 21.91
CA TYR A 118 13.49 21.64 21.88
C TYR A 118 12.13 21.01 21.69
N LEU A 119 12.04 20.20 20.66
CA LEU A 119 10.81 19.53 20.24
C LEU A 119 11.03 18.03 20.31
N THR A 120 10.06 17.31 20.83
CA THR A 120 10.07 15.85 20.88
C THR A 120 8.69 15.32 20.50
N ASP A 121 8.64 14.38 19.57
CA ASP A 121 7.43 13.70 19.13
C ASP A 121 7.64 12.20 19.24
N ILE A 122 6.71 11.50 19.88
CA ILE A 122 6.68 10.04 19.97
C ILE A 122 5.31 9.56 19.52
N THR A 123 5.29 8.61 18.62
CA THR A 123 4.06 7.94 18.17
C THR A 123 4.18 6.45 18.39
N LEU A 124 3.16 5.87 18.98
CA LEU A 124 2.99 4.43 19.14
C LEU A 124 1.67 4.02 18.45
N ARG A 125 1.71 3.02 17.60
CA ARG A 125 0.52 2.53 16.90
C ARG A 125 0.52 1.01 16.86
N SER A 126 -0.55 0.41 17.33
CA SER A 126 -0.81 -1.01 17.18
C SER A 126 -1.91 -1.22 16.15
N ASN A 127 -1.62 -1.92 15.07
CA ASN A 127 -2.58 -2.24 14.03
C ASN A 127 -2.85 -3.74 13.99
N GLY A 128 -4.12 -4.11 13.87
CA GLY A 128 -4.58 -5.46 13.58
C GLY A 128 -5.33 -5.49 12.26
N SER A 129 -5.09 -6.52 11.46
CA SER A 129 -5.77 -6.72 10.17
C SER A 129 -6.12 -8.18 9.94
N SER A 130 -7.31 -8.41 9.38
CA SER A 130 -7.79 -9.75 8.99
C SER A 130 -7.05 -10.33 7.78
N GLN A 131 -6.24 -9.53 7.08
CA GLN A 131 -5.48 -9.97 5.90
C GLN A 131 -4.27 -10.83 6.24
N PHE A 132 -3.75 -10.70 7.47
CA PHE A 132 -2.56 -11.41 7.91
C PHE A 132 -2.86 -12.78 8.49
N GLY A 133 -1.84 -13.64 8.51
CA GLY A 133 -1.89 -14.93 9.15
C GLY A 133 -2.31 -14.82 10.62
N LYS A 134 -2.99 -15.85 11.14
CA LYS A 134 -3.57 -15.81 12.49
C LYS A 134 -2.55 -15.51 13.59
N ASN A 135 -1.27 -15.85 13.36
CA ASN A 135 -0.17 -15.66 14.30
C ASN A 135 0.38 -14.23 14.28
N ASN A 136 0.11 -13.44 13.22
CA ASN A 136 0.73 -12.13 12.99
C ASN A 136 -0.28 -11.03 12.63
N ARG A 137 -1.53 -11.16 13.07
CA ARG A 137 -2.58 -10.16 12.78
C ARG A 137 -2.29 -8.79 13.36
N TRP A 138 -1.61 -8.74 14.49
CA TRP A 138 -1.26 -7.51 15.18
C TRP A 138 0.20 -7.16 15.00
N ALA A 139 0.46 -5.87 14.75
CA ALA A 139 1.81 -5.33 14.69
C ALA A 139 1.89 -4.01 15.46
N LEU A 140 3.02 -3.80 16.12
CA LEU A 140 3.34 -2.56 16.81
C LEU A 140 4.31 -1.74 15.95
N PHE A 141 3.93 -0.50 15.71
CA PHE A 141 4.72 0.50 15.00
C PHE A 141 5.00 1.67 15.93
N TRP A 142 6.13 2.30 15.73
CA TRP A 142 6.52 3.44 16.56
C TRP A 142 7.39 4.41 15.77
N SER A 143 7.37 5.67 16.18
CA SER A 143 8.33 6.65 15.71
C SER A 143 8.70 7.60 16.84
N ALA A 144 9.94 8.09 16.80
CA ALA A 144 10.44 9.12 17.67
C ALA A 144 11.14 10.20 16.84
N GLY A 145 10.82 11.44 17.10
CA GLY A 145 11.38 12.60 16.44
C GLY A 145 11.92 13.61 17.46
N LEU A 146 13.05 14.22 17.12
CA LEU A 146 13.64 15.32 17.87
C LEU A 146 13.83 16.52 16.95
N GLY A 147 13.53 17.70 17.44
CA GLY A 147 13.74 18.94 16.74
C GLY A 147 14.43 19.98 17.62
N TRP A 148 15.38 20.68 17.05
CA TRP A 148 16.04 21.79 17.70
C TRP A 148 15.90 23.07 16.87
N ASN A 149 15.11 24.00 17.35
CA ASN A 149 14.96 25.34 16.79
C ASN A 149 16.14 26.21 17.23
N ILE A 150 17.28 26.10 16.55
CA ILE A 150 18.55 26.76 16.89
C ILE A 150 18.39 28.29 16.81
N HIS A 151 17.52 28.78 15.92
CA HIS A 151 17.23 30.22 15.78
C HIS A 151 16.57 30.84 17.03
N ASN A 152 15.99 30.02 17.93
CA ASN A 152 15.43 30.49 19.19
C ASN A 152 16.44 30.51 20.35
N GLU A 153 17.68 30.05 20.10
CA GLU A 153 18.75 30.14 21.10
C GLU A 153 19.21 31.60 21.31
N LYS A 154 19.67 31.92 22.51
CA LYS A 154 20.04 33.26 22.89
C LYS A 154 21.09 33.91 21.96
N PHE A 155 21.98 33.09 21.37
CA PHE A 155 23.04 33.56 20.48
C PHE A 155 22.59 33.82 19.05
N LEU A 156 21.42 33.30 18.61
CA LEU A 156 20.84 33.51 17.26
C LEU A 156 19.53 34.29 17.24
N ARG A 157 18.86 34.37 18.37
CA ARG A 157 17.49 34.95 18.47
C ARG A 157 17.37 36.39 17.93
N GLU A 158 18.46 37.17 18.03
CA GLU A 158 18.50 38.55 17.55
C GLU A 158 19.14 38.70 16.16
N SER A 159 19.44 37.55 15.50
CA SER A 159 20.07 37.56 14.19
C SER A 159 19.12 38.15 13.12
N LYS A 160 19.55 39.20 12.43
CA LYS A 160 18.82 39.71 11.28
C LYS A 160 19.05 38.90 10.00
N ILE A 161 20.04 38.06 9.99
CA ILE A 161 20.46 37.25 8.84
C ILE A 161 19.79 35.89 8.86
N ILE A 162 19.87 35.17 9.97
CA ILE A 162 19.30 33.81 10.15
C ILE A 162 17.93 33.99 10.80
N LYS A 163 16.87 33.85 10.03
CA LYS A 163 15.48 33.99 10.51
C LYS A 163 14.94 32.64 11.02
N GLN A 164 15.38 31.55 10.43
CA GLN A 164 15.04 30.20 10.86
C GLN A 164 16.26 29.29 10.69
N LEU A 165 16.52 28.48 11.69
CA LEU A 165 17.48 27.39 11.63
C LEU A 165 16.96 26.28 12.53
N LYS A 166 16.56 25.16 11.94
CA LYS A 166 16.01 24.00 12.64
C LYS A 166 16.75 22.74 12.22
N LEU A 167 17.32 22.06 13.19
CA LEU A 167 17.82 20.70 13.02
C LEU A 167 16.74 19.72 13.47
N ARG A 168 16.53 18.66 12.73
CA ARG A 168 15.56 17.60 13.05
C ARG A 168 16.14 16.23 12.77
N GLY A 169 15.78 15.28 13.61
CA GLY A 169 16.12 13.88 13.45
C GLY A 169 14.92 13.02 13.82
N SER A 170 14.72 11.94 13.12
CA SER A 170 13.68 10.99 13.44
C SER A 170 14.12 9.56 13.15
N VAL A 171 13.56 8.65 13.91
CA VAL A 171 13.62 7.21 13.67
C VAL A 171 12.22 6.64 13.81
N GLY A 172 11.86 5.73 12.93
CA GLY A 172 10.53 5.14 12.97
C GLY A 172 10.51 3.74 12.39
N TYR A 173 9.67 2.91 12.99
CA TYR A 173 9.38 1.57 12.56
C TYR A 173 7.93 1.52 12.09
N THR A 174 7.72 1.44 10.78
CA THR A 174 6.41 1.47 10.14
C THR A 174 6.12 0.15 9.44
N GLY A 175 4.85 -0.15 9.22
CA GLY A 175 4.43 -1.35 8.50
C GLY A 175 3.57 -1.03 7.30
N ASN A 176 3.62 -1.92 6.33
CA ASN A 176 2.80 -1.86 5.14
C ASN A 176 2.06 -3.18 4.94
N GLN A 177 0.82 -3.10 4.44
CA GLN A 177 -0.01 -4.24 4.04
C GLN A 177 -0.31 -4.11 2.53
N ASN A 178 0.67 -4.40 1.70
CA ASN A 178 0.54 -4.23 0.25
C ASN A 178 0.22 -5.56 -0.45
N PHE A 179 -0.88 -6.21 -0.05
CA PHE A 179 -1.35 -7.44 -0.68
C PHE A 179 -2.88 -7.59 -0.58
N SER A 180 -3.43 -8.44 -1.44
CA SER A 180 -4.86 -8.71 -1.51
C SER A 180 -5.34 -9.53 -0.30
N GLY A 181 -6.62 -9.44 0.02
CA GLY A 181 -7.24 -10.29 1.04
C GLY A 181 -7.10 -11.78 0.75
N TYR A 182 -7.26 -12.60 1.78
CA TYR A 182 -7.25 -14.08 1.72
C TYR A 182 -5.93 -14.76 1.35
N GLN A 183 -4.82 -14.03 1.19
CA GLN A 183 -3.52 -14.65 0.87
C GLN A 183 -2.89 -15.41 2.06
N ALA A 184 -3.34 -15.13 3.26
CA ALA A 184 -2.89 -15.81 4.46
C ALA A 184 -3.67 -17.11 4.78
N ILE A 185 -4.80 -17.35 4.10
CA ILE A 185 -5.68 -18.49 4.37
C ILE A 185 -5.81 -19.39 3.15
N SER A 186 -6.11 -20.67 3.39
CA SER A 186 -6.43 -21.58 2.30
C SER A 186 -7.73 -21.17 1.62
N THR A 187 -7.67 -20.99 0.32
CA THR A 187 -8.82 -20.65 -0.52
C THR A 187 -9.21 -21.83 -1.38
N TYR A 188 -10.52 -22.02 -1.59
CA TYR A 188 -11.08 -23.10 -2.38
C TYR A 188 -11.85 -22.52 -3.57
N LYS A 189 -11.80 -23.23 -4.69
CA LYS A 189 -12.61 -22.91 -5.86
C LYS A 189 -13.50 -24.10 -6.21
N TYR A 190 -14.75 -23.82 -6.57
CA TYR A 190 -15.67 -24.85 -7.01
C TYR A 190 -15.44 -25.20 -8.47
N TYR A 191 -15.58 -26.51 -8.80
CA TYR A 191 -15.66 -26.96 -10.19
C TYR A 191 -17.03 -26.55 -10.76
N LEU A 192 -17.04 -25.57 -11.65
CA LEU A 192 -18.28 -25.08 -12.26
C LEU A 192 -18.60 -25.81 -13.58
N ASP A 193 -17.62 -26.50 -14.15
CA ASP A 193 -17.67 -27.23 -15.42
C ASP A 193 -17.84 -28.75 -15.24
N LYS A 194 -17.68 -29.25 -14.02
CA LYS A 194 -17.75 -30.69 -13.71
C LYS A 194 -18.62 -30.91 -12.48
N SER A 195 -19.46 -31.94 -12.56
CA SER A 195 -20.23 -32.42 -11.42
C SER A 195 -20.11 -33.95 -11.31
N TYR A 196 -20.21 -34.47 -10.11
CA TYR A 196 -20.30 -35.88 -9.83
C TYR A 196 -21.62 -36.15 -9.12
N GLN A 197 -22.53 -36.91 -9.73
CA GLN A 197 -23.87 -37.21 -9.19
C GLN A 197 -24.59 -35.94 -8.67
N ASP A 198 -24.60 -34.88 -9.48
CA ASP A 198 -25.19 -33.57 -9.18
C ASP A 198 -24.49 -32.78 -8.05
N PHE A 199 -23.44 -33.27 -7.45
CA PHE A 199 -22.62 -32.55 -6.48
C PHE A 199 -21.51 -31.73 -7.16
N ILE A 200 -21.35 -30.50 -6.71
CA ILE A 200 -20.26 -29.62 -7.14
C ILE A 200 -19.05 -29.87 -6.24
N GLY A 201 -17.97 -30.36 -6.83
CA GLY A 201 -16.70 -30.52 -6.12
C GLY A 201 -15.97 -29.20 -5.96
N SER A 202 -15.03 -29.15 -5.01
CA SER A 202 -14.13 -28.00 -4.86
C SER A 202 -12.67 -28.49 -4.81
N TYR A 203 -11.76 -27.61 -5.17
CA TYR A 203 -10.33 -27.83 -5.07
C TYR A 203 -9.64 -26.66 -4.39
N LEU A 204 -8.50 -26.95 -3.76
CA LEU A 204 -7.69 -25.93 -3.09
C LEU A 204 -7.05 -25.03 -4.16
N LEU A 205 -7.32 -23.72 -4.07
CA LEU A 205 -6.79 -22.70 -5.00
C LEU A 205 -5.46 -22.13 -4.53
N GLY A 206 -5.27 -22.00 -3.22
CA GLY A 206 -4.06 -21.44 -2.62
C GLY A 206 -3.79 -22.03 -1.24
N LEU A 207 -2.52 -22.15 -0.92
CA LEU A 207 -2.07 -22.63 0.40
C LEU A 207 -2.12 -21.50 1.42
N ALA A 208 -2.56 -21.85 2.64
CA ALA A 208 -2.46 -20.94 3.78
C ALA A 208 -1.00 -20.65 4.15
N ASN A 209 -0.75 -19.43 4.61
CA ASN A 209 0.45 -19.08 5.33
C ASN A 209 0.07 -18.34 6.62
N ASP A 210 -0.09 -19.13 7.71
CA ASP A 210 -0.45 -18.63 9.04
C ASP A 210 0.62 -17.67 9.62
N ASP A 211 1.83 -17.73 9.11
CA ASP A 211 2.97 -16.91 9.53
C ASP A 211 3.15 -15.63 8.67
N LEU A 212 2.26 -15.42 7.70
CA LEU A 212 2.29 -14.21 6.89
C LEU A 212 2.13 -12.96 7.76
N LYS A 213 3.10 -12.05 7.68
CA LYS A 213 3.22 -10.87 8.54
C LYS A 213 3.42 -9.59 7.75
N TRP A 214 3.32 -8.49 8.46
CA TRP A 214 3.53 -7.14 7.96
C TRP A 214 4.91 -6.97 7.36
N GLU A 215 5.00 -6.31 6.21
CA GLU A 215 6.24 -5.70 5.76
C GLU A 215 6.61 -4.61 6.75
N GLN A 216 7.87 -4.55 7.14
CA GLN A 216 8.35 -3.66 8.18
C GLN A 216 9.47 -2.77 7.65
N LYS A 217 9.34 -1.47 7.84
CA LYS A 217 10.31 -0.48 7.41
C LYS A 217 10.85 0.29 8.61
N LEU A 218 12.15 0.18 8.86
CA LEU A 218 12.88 1.01 9.81
C LEU A 218 13.50 2.17 9.04
N ASP A 219 13.10 3.39 9.39
CA ASP A 219 13.48 4.62 8.71
C ASP A 219 14.24 5.55 9.65
N TYR A 220 15.39 6.04 9.21
CA TYR A 220 16.19 7.08 9.88
C TYR A 220 16.20 8.31 8.98
N ASN A 221 15.90 9.46 9.55
CA ASN A 221 15.93 10.73 8.82
C ASN A 221 16.64 11.81 9.65
N VAL A 222 17.50 12.58 9.00
CA VAL A 222 18.11 13.80 9.57
C VAL A 222 17.87 14.94 8.58
N GLY A 223 17.39 16.07 9.07
CA GLY A 223 17.05 17.20 8.24
C GLY A 223 17.49 18.53 8.86
N LEU A 224 17.76 19.47 7.99
CA LEU A 224 18.10 20.86 8.31
C LEU A 224 17.20 21.80 7.50
N ASP A 225 16.46 22.65 8.21
CA ASP A 225 15.66 23.69 7.60
C ASP A 225 16.26 25.07 7.96
N ALA A 226 16.57 25.89 6.96
CA ALA A 226 17.16 27.22 7.18
C ALA A 226 16.46 28.28 6.34
N LEU A 227 16.22 29.44 6.94
CA LEU A 227 15.85 30.69 6.26
C LEU A 227 16.89 31.74 6.58
N ILE A 228 17.74 32.04 5.59
CA ILE A 228 18.84 32.98 5.69
C ILE A 228 18.51 34.14 4.80
N GLN A 229 18.09 35.28 5.39
CA GLN A 229 17.57 36.45 4.68
C GLN A 229 16.42 36.11 3.73
N ARG A 230 16.73 35.87 2.45
CA ARG A 230 15.81 35.58 1.36
C ARG A 230 16.03 34.16 0.79
N LEU A 231 16.97 33.41 1.33
CA LEU A 231 17.30 32.05 0.91
C LEU A 231 16.66 31.06 1.89
N THR A 232 15.74 30.26 1.40
CA THR A 232 15.17 29.08 2.10
C THR A 232 15.92 27.87 1.66
N LEU A 233 16.44 27.08 2.60
CA LEU A 233 17.12 25.81 2.38
C LEU A 233 16.42 24.74 3.18
N ARG A 234 16.19 23.59 2.55
CA ARG A 234 15.72 22.36 3.20
C ARG A 234 16.60 21.21 2.74
N PHE A 235 17.25 20.57 3.66
CA PHE A 235 18.09 19.41 3.42
C PHE A 235 17.56 18.22 4.23
N ASN A 236 17.47 17.05 3.58
CA ASN A 236 17.13 15.79 4.20
C ASN A 236 18.13 14.72 3.79
N TYR A 237 18.54 13.90 4.73
CA TYR A 237 19.24 12.65 4.49
C TYR A 237 18.47 11.51 5.15
N TYR A 238 18.21 10.44 4.42
CA TYR A 238 17.46 9.31 4.93
C TYR A 238 18.12 7.98 4.61
N VAL A 239 17.92 7.02 5.52
CA VAL A 239 18.28 5.61 5.34
C VAL A 239 17.10 4.77 5.82
N ALA A 240 16.60 3.90 4.96
CA ALA A 240 15.49 3.03 5.25
C ALA A 240 15.83 1.57 4.98
N TYR A 241 15.48 0.70 5.92
CA TYR A 241 15.59 -0.76 5.79
C TYR A 241 14.17 -1.33 5.77
N THR A 242 13.81 -2.00 4.68
CA THR A 242 12.54 -2.73 4.59
C THR A 242 12.82 -4.21 4.74
N ASP A 243 12.26 -4.80 5.76
CA ASP A 243 12.35 -6.22 6.09
C ASP A 243 11.00 -6.91 5.83
N ASN A 244 11.01 -8.25 5.72
CA ASN A 244 9.82 -9.07 5.52
C ASN A 244 9.04 -8.71 4.24
N LEU A 245 9.75 -8.34 3.16
CA LEU A 245 9.11 -8.10 1.87
C LEU A 245 8.31 -9.33 1.44
N LEU A 246 7.08 -9.09 1.02
CA LEU A 246 6.21 -10.15 0.53
C LEU A 246 6.58 -10.50 -0.90
N THR A 247 7.00 -11.74 -1.11
CA THR A 247 7.39 -12.27 -2.42
C THR A 247 6.70 -13.59 -2.71
N ASP A 248 6.54 -13.91 -3.99
CA ASP A 248 6.15 -15.24 -4.42
C ASP A 248 7.37 -16.16 -4.43
N ILE A 249 7.28 -17.27 -3.73
CA ILE A 249 8.26 -18.37 -3.83
C ILE A 249 7.73 -19.46 -4.75
N SER A 250 8.58 -19.99 -5.61
CA SER A 250 8.22 -21.12 -6.44
C SER A 250 8.18 -22.40 -5.59
N LEU A 251 7.14 -23.17 -5.77
CA LEU A 251 6.96 -24.46 -5.10
C LEU A 251 7.28 -25.62 -6.04
N PRO A 252 7.76 -26.76 -5.51
CA PRO A 252 7.89 -27.98 -6.30
C PRO A 252 6.54 -28.38 -6.91
N THR A 253 6.54 -28.83 -8.16
CA THR A 253 5.33 -29.28 -8.88
C THR A 253 4.56 -30.38 -8.17
N SER A 254 5.23 -31.16 -7.33
CA SER A 254 4.63 -32.21 -6.48
C SER A 254 3.64 -31.66 -5.45
N THR A 255 3.68 -30.39 -5.11
CA THR A 255 2.72 -29.76 -4.20
C THR A 255 1.38 -29.46 -4.88
N GLY A 256 1.33 -29.47 -6.21
CA GLY A 256 0.16 -29.05 -7.00
C GLY A 256 0.00 -27.54 -7.13
N PHE A 257 0.93 -26.74 -6.59
CA PHE A 257 0.92 -25.29 -6.65
C PHE A 257 2.19 -24.76 -7.30
N SER A 258 2.08 -23.64 -8.02
CA SER A 258 3.24 -23.00 -8.65
C SER A 258 3.98 -22.09 -7.69
N THR A 259 3.23 -21.33 -6.87
CA THR A 259 3.79 -20.31 -5.96
C THR A 259 3.04 -20.27 -4.63
N MET A 260 3.72 -19.75 -3.62
CA MET A 260 3.15 -19.38 -2.32
C MET A 260 3.72 -18.02 -1.90
N LYS A 261 2.93 -17.22 -1.17
CA LYS A 261 3.39 -15.96 -0.60
C LYS A 261 4.19 -16.18 0.68
N GLU A 262 5.36 -15.57 0.77
CA GLU A 262 6.21 -15.63 1.95
C GLU A 262 6.91 -14.28 2.19
N ASN A 263 7.19 -13.97 3.47
CA ASN A 263 7.93 -12.79 3.85
C ASN A 263 9.44 -13.06 3.78
N LEU A 264 9.99 -12.81 2.61
CA LEU A 264 11.42 -13.02 2.33
C LEU A 264 12.00 -11.78 1.68
N GLY A 265 13.14 -11.38 2.17
CA GLY A 265 13.85 -10.28 1.55
C GLY A 265 14.07 -9.09 2.47
N LYS A 266 15.15 -8.39 2.17
CA LYS A 266 15.54 -7.15 2.83
C LYS A 266 16.08 -6.18 1.79
N VAL A 267 15.57 -4.96 1.83
CA VAL A 267 15.99 -3.88 0.93
C VAL A 267 16.43 -2.68 1.75
N LYS A 268 17.52 -2.06 1.34
CA LYS A 268 18.00 -0.78 1.85
C LYS A 268 17.75 0.31 0.83
N ASN A 269 17.14 1.40 1.25
CA ASN A 269 17.05 2.64 0.49
C ASN A 269 17.79 3.73 1.23
N ASP A 270 18.68 4.46 0.58
CA ASP A 270 19.31 5.64 1.13
C ASP A 270 19.39 6.76 0.08
N GLY A 271 19.29 7.99 0.55
CA GLY A 271 19.33 9.13 -0.33
C GLY A 271 19.37 10.45 0.41
N PHE A 272 19.52 11.52 -0.35
CA PHE A 272 19.36 12.87 0.14
C PHE A 272 18.48 13.73 -0.78
N GLU A 273 17.89 14.74 -0.19
CA GLU A 273 17.08 15.73 -0.86
C GLU A 273 17.54 17.12 -0.43
N LEU A 274 17.68 18.03 -1.38
CA LEU A 274 18.00 19.43 -1.15
C LEU A 274 17.06 20.30 -1.96
N ASP A 275 16.32 21.15 -1.26
CA ASP A 275 15.52 22.21 -1.84
C ASP A 275 16.11 23.56 -1.45
N ALA A 276 16.33 24.40 -2.44
CA ALA A 276 16.79 25.76 -2.26
C ALA A 276 15.87 26.73 -2.99
N SER A 277 15.40 27.77 -2.31
CA SER A 277 14.55 28.80 -2.90
C SER A 277 15.07 30.18 -2.52
N TYR A 278 15.37 30.99 -3.50
CA TYR A 278 15.90 32.35 -3.33
C TYR A 278 14.97 33.38 -3.92
N THR A 279 14.46 34.28 -3.06
CA THR A 279 13.65 35.42 -3.48
C THR A 279 14.55 36.58 -3.86
N ALA A 280 14.86 36.71 -5.16
CA ALA A 280 15.73 37.76 -5.66
C ALA A 280 15.12 39.15 -5.54
N PHE A 281 13.83 39.24 -5.80
CA PHE A 281 13.09 40.46 -5.79
C PHE A 281 11.68 40.26 -5.26
N GLN A 282 11.22 41.19 -4.42
CA GLN A 282 9.84 41.20 -3.93
C GLN A 282 9.44 42.64 -3.58
N ASN A 283 8.38 43.10 -4.22
CA ASN A 283 7.74 44.38 -3.89
C ASN A 283 6.21 44.25 -3.99
N ARG A 284 5.50 45.39 -3.86
CA ARG A 284 4.03 45.46 -3.90
C ARG A 284 3.44 44.96 -5.24
N ASN A 285 4.19 45.07 -6.33
CA ASN A 285 3.72 44.83 -7.69
C ASN A 285 4.17 43.47 -8.27
N GLY A 286 5.10 42.75 -7.60
CA GLY A 286 5.57 41.47 -8.08
C GLY A 286 6.73 40.89 -7.28
N TYR A 287 7.08 39.68 -7.61
CA TYR A 287 8.23 38.96 -7.02
C TYR A 287 8.96 38.13 -8.07
N VAL A 288 10.23 37.86 -7.84
CA VAL A 288 11.06 36.92 -8.62
C VAL A 288 11.68 35.92 -7.65
N ASN A 289 11.38 34.66 -7.87
CA ASN A 289 11.86 33.55 -7.06
C ASN A 289 12.59 32.52 -7.91
N PHE A 290 13.76 32.09 -7.49
CA PHE A 290 14.51 30.98 -8.09
C PHE A 290 14.41 29.78 -7.17
N THR A 291 13.97 28.64 -7.71
CA THR A 291 13.87 27.39 -6.95
C THR A 291 14.77 26.33 -7.61
N PHE A 292 15.54 25.66 -6.80
CA PHE A 292 16.39 24.54 -7.18
C PHE A 292 16.08 23.35 -6.27
N SER A 293 15.86 22.17 -6.87
CA SER A 293 15.62 20.92 -6.14
C SER A 293 16.48 19.81 -6.73
N ILE A 294 17.12 19.06 -5.86
CA ILE A 294 17.85 17.86 -6.20
C ILE A 294 17.50 16.74 -5.22
N ALA A 295 17.24 15.55 -5.76
CA ALA A 295 16.99 14.35 -4.97
C ALA A 295 17.80 13.19 -5.52
N THR A 296 18.31 12.36 -4.61
CA THR A 296 18.94 11.10 -4.97
C THR A 296 18.30 9.98 -4.18
N ASN A 297 18.20 8.81 -4.79
CA ASN A 297 17.76 7.59 -4.13
C ASN A 297 18.59 6.42 -4.64
N LYS A 298 19.18 5.66 -3.72
CA LYS A 298 19.89 4.43 -3.98
C LYS A 298 19.17 3.27 -3.32
N ASN A 299 18.79 2.30 -4.13
CA ASN A 299 18.15 1.07 -3.68
C ASN A 299 19.15 -0.08 -3.75
N LYS A 300 19.22 -0.88 -2.68
CA LYS A 300 20.06 -2.06 -2.61
C LYS A 300 19.32 -3.23 -1.98
N ILE A 301 19.23 -4.33 -2.70
CA ILE A 301 18.76 -5.59 -2.16
C ILE A 301 19.83 -6.15 -1.24
N MET A 302 19.50 -6.36 0.02
CA MET A 302 20.41 -6.84 1.07
C MET A 302 20.29 -8.34 1.29
N LYS A 303 19.07 -8.86 1.12
CA LYS A 303 18.79 -10.29 1.27
C LYS A 303 17.68 -10.68 0.31
N ILE A 304 17.86 -11.80 -0.34
CA ILE A 304 16.86 -12.50 -1.16
C ILE A 304 16.54 -13.85 -0.51
N SER A 305 15.49 -14.52 -0.97
CA SER A 305 15.18 -15.87 -0.50
C SER A 305 16.33 -16.84 -0.83
N ASP A 306 16.53 -17.82 0.03
CA ASP A 306 17.58 -18.84 -0.20
C ASP A 306 17.31 -19.63 -1.50
N ALA A 307 16.04 -19.83 -1.87
CA ALA A 307 15.66 -20.45 -3.13
C ALA A 307 16.09 -19.62 -4.35
N LEU A 308 15.84 -18.31 -4.33
CA LEU A 308 16.26 -17.40 -5.40
C LEU A 308 17.79 -17.25 -5.45
N LYS A 309 18.44 -17.26 -4.31
CA LYS A 309 19.89 -17.24 -4.23
C LYS A 309 20.50 -18.48 -4.89
N LYS A 310 19.97 -19.66 -4.55
CA LYS A 310 20.41 -20.92 -5.15
C LYS A 310 20.20 -20.93 -6.68
N TYR A 311 19.05 -20.44 -7.15
CA TYR A 311 18.78 -20.31 -8.58
C TYR A 311 19.81 -19.41 -9.28
N ASN A 312 20.11 -18.24 -8.71
CA ASN A 312 21.11 -17.33 -9.25
C ASN A 312 22.51 -17.95 -9.24
N ASP A 313 22.89 -18.62 -8.15
CA ASP A 313 24.18 -19.32 -8.04
C ASP A 313 24.31 -20.49 -9.05
N GLU A 314 23.21 -21.08 -9.48
CA GLU A 314 23.17 -22.09 -10.54
C GLU A 314 23.28 -21.47 -11.94
N GLN A 315 22.64 -20.32 -12.18
CA GLN A 315 22.75 -19.58 -13.46
C GLN A 315 24.14 -18.99 -13.69
N ASP A 316 24.81 -18.50 -12.65
CA ASP A 316 26.16 -17.95 -12.72
C ASP A 316 27.26 -19.01 -13.01
N LYS A 317 26.89 -20.30 -12.99
CA LYS A 317 27.78 -21.43 -13.31
C LYS A 317 27.68 -21.89 -14.78
N ILE A 318 26.75 -21.35 -15.54
CA ILE A 318 26.53 -21.62 -16.96
C ILE A 318 27.19 -20.54 -17.81
#